data_6bedbcfb6bae4c45eb6af04ab9a62ccf
#
_entry.id   6bedbcfb6bae4c45eb6af04ab9a62ccf
#
_cell.length_a   1.000
_cell.length_b   1.000
_cell.length_c   1.000
_cell.angle_alpha   90.00
_cell.angle_beta   90.00
_cell.angle_gamma   90.00
#
_symmetry.space_group_name_H-M   'P 1'
#
loop_
_entity.id
_entity.type
_entity.pdbx_description
1 polymer ?
#
loop_
_entity_poly.entity_id
_entity_poly.type
_entity_poly.pdbx_seq_one_letter_code
_entity_poly.pdbx_strand_id
1 'polypeptide(L)'
;ISREDSKIVITMIQEYIKKHSRFEIPALISEECVHGHMALGAPVFPTNLAMGMTWNPDLMERITHNVSQELAAKGGNLALFTGFDVLRDPRWGRSEECFSEDAYLTSCMTSAAVHGFQKEKNGVAAVVKHLCAQGGCVGGHNSDAALIGPRELREIHLPPVKAAIDAGAKAVMAAYNEIDGIPCHINKALLFETLRKEYDFSGIVMADGC
;
A
#
# COMPACT_ATOMS: atom_id res chain seq x y z
N ILE A 1 -13.43 4.71 19.49
CA ILE A 1 -14.79 4.51 18.94
C ILE A 1 -14.98 3.01 18.75
N SER A 2 -16.13 2.44 19.16
CA SER A 2 -16.44 1.03 18.93
C SER A 2 -16.57 0.71 17.42
N ARG A 3 -16.59 -0.58 17.08
CA ARG A 3 -16.79 -1.00 15.68
C ARG A 3 -18.15 -0.55 15.16
N GLU A 4 -19.18 -0.66 15.99
CA GLU A 4 -20.56 -0.26 15.69
C GLU A 4 -20.66 1.25 15.50
N ASP A 5 -20.08 2.04 16.41
CA ASP A 5 -20.08 3.50 16.33
C ASP A 5 -19.32 3.99 15.08
N SER A 6 -18.18 3.39 14.76
CA SER A 6 -17.41 3.71 13.55
C SER A 6 -18.26 3.53 12.30
N LYS A 7 -18.94 2.40 12.19
CA LYS A 7 -19.82 2.11 11.06
C LYS A 7 -20.96 3.13 10.94
N ILE A 8 -21.59 3.48 12.07
CA ILE A 8 -22.68 4.49 12.10
C ILE A 8 -22.16 5.83 11.61
N VAL A 9 -21.04 6.32 12.16
CA VAL A 9 -20.47 7.61 11.79
C VAL A 9 -20.08 7.63 10.31
N ILE A 10 -19.40 6.60 9.83
CA ILE A 10 -19.00 6.52 8.42
C ILE A 10 -20.22 6.47 7.50
N THR A 11 -21.26 5.72 7.87
CA THR A 11 -22.51 5.69 7.09
C THR A 11 -23.14 7.07 7.00
N MET A 12 -23.22 7.82 8.11
CA MET A 12 -23.73 9.20 8.12
C MET A 12 -22.91 10.14 7.23
N ILE A 13 -21.58 10.01 7.27
CA ILE A 13 -20.66 10.77 6.39
C ILE A 13 -20.94 10.44 4.92
N GLN A 14 -21.04 9.17 4.57
CA GLN A 14 -21.31 8.74 3.20
C GLN A 14 -22.67 9.26 2.66
N GLU A 15 -23.70 9.17 3.48
CA GLU A 15 -25.04 9.70 3.13
C GLU A 15 -25.02 11.21 2.94
N TYR A 16 -24.33 11.92 3.85
CA TYR A 16 -24.17 13.37 3.74
C TYR A 16 -23.44 13.77 2.45
N ILE A 17 -22.31 13.11 2.15
CA ILE A 17 -21.52 13.39 0.94
C ILE A 17 -22.33 13.10 -0.32
N LYS A 18 -23.01 11.96 -0.40
CA LYS A 18 -23.89 11.64 -1.54
C LYS A 18 -24.95 12.69 -1.76
N LYS A 19 -25.57 13.18 -0.68
CA LYS A 19 -26.65 14.17 -0.74
C LYS A 19 -26.18 15.58 -1.11
N HIS A 20 -24.94 15.95 -0.73
CA HIS A 20 -24.46 17.34 -0.80
C HIS A 20 -23.29 17.56 -1.76
N SER A 21 -22.67 16.48 -2.29
CA SER A 21 -21.60 16.64 -3.27
C SER A 21 -22.16 16.77 -4.70
N ARG A 22 -21.43 17.49 -5.55
CA ARG A 22 -21.82 17.79 -6.92
C ARG A 22 -22.10 16.54 -7.76
N PHE A 23 -21.36 15.46 -7.52
CA PHE A 23 -21.41 14.24 -8.34
C PHE A 23 -21.98 13.04 -7.59
N GLU A 24 -22.42 13.20 -6.36
CA GLU A 24 -22.97 12.14 -5.51
C GLU A 24 -21.98 10.96 -5.30
N ILE A 25 -20.67 11.21 -5.50
CA ILE A 25 -19.62 10.22 -5.36
C ILE A 25 -19.33 10.01 -3.88
N PRO A 26 -19.36 8.75 -3.38
CA PRO A 26 -19.03 8.44 -1.99
C PRO A 26 -17.57 8.78 -1.66
N ALA A 27 -17.26 9.02 -0.39
CA ALA A 27 -15.88 9.20 0.06
C ALA A 27 -15.09 7.89 0.03
N LEU A 28 -13.80 8.01 -0.24
CA LEU A 28 -12.83 6.97 0.05
C LEU A 28 -12.45 7.09 1.53
N ILE A 29 -12.75 6.05 2.29
CA ILE A 29 -12.43 5.97 3.73
C ILE A 29 -11.22 5.08 3.87
N SER A 30 -10.06 5.70 4.05
CA SER A 30 -8.77 5.03 4.14
C SER A 30 -8.36 4.78 5.59
N GLU A 31 -7.77 3.61 5.84
CA GLU A 31 -7.22 3.23 7.13
C GLU A 31 -5.89 2.49 6.95
N GLU A 32 -5.01 2.60 7.95
CA GLU A 32 -3.74 1.87 7.96
C GLU A 32 -3.97 0.38 8.19
N CYS A 33 -3.37 -0.44 7.34
CA CYS A 33 -3.51 -1.90 7.33
C CYS A 33 -2.16 -2.62 7.15
N VAL A 34 -1.09 -2.09 7.74
CA VAL A 34 0.28 -2.61 7.54
C VAL A 34 0.39 -4.08 7.98
N HIS A 35 -0.01 -4.40 9.19
CA HIS A 35 -0.04 -5.77 9.70
C HIS A 35 -1.28 -6.04 10.56
N GLY A 36 -2.43 -5.75 9.99
CA GLY A 36 -3.76 -5.76 10.62
C GLY A 36 -4.45 -4.43 10.40
N HIS A 37 -5.74 -4.36 10.60
CA HIS A 37 -6.43 -3.08 10.62
C HIS A 37 -6.01 -2.30 11.87
N MET A 38 -5.30 -1.20 11.70
CA MET A 38 -4.67 -0.44 12.78
C MET A 38 -5.69 0.40 13.56
N ALA A 39 -6.73 -0.26 14.05
CA ALA A 39 -7.82 0.37 14.79
C ALA A 39 -8.16 -0.40 16.06
N LEU A 40 -8.70 0.32 17.04
CA LEU A 40 -9.05 -0.24 18.34
C LEU A 40 -9.98 -1.46 18.21
N GLY A 41 -9.58 -2.56 18.86
CA GLY A 41 -10.32 -3.82 18.88
C GLY A 41 -10.16 -4.71 17.65
N ALA A 42 -9.32 -4.32 16.66
CA ALA A 42 -8.92 -5.19 15.57
C ALA A 42 -7.73 -6.09 16.00
N PRO A 43 -7.63 -7.31 15.46
CA PRO A 43 -6.47 -8.16 15.70
C PRO A 43 -5.22 -7.59 15.05
N VAL A 44 -4.10 -7.74 15.72
CA VAL A 44 -2.78 -7.40 15.22
C VAL A 44 -2.10 -8.69 14.77
N PHE A 45 -1.64 -8.71 13.52
CA PHE A 45 -0.84 -9.79 12.96
C PHE A 45 0.66 -9.49 13.16
N PRO A 46 1.54 -10.48 12.95
CA PRO A 46 2.99 -10.22 12.90
C PRO A 46 3.33 -9.15 11.86
N THR A 47 4.47 -8.46 12.06
CA THR A 47 4.96 -7.47 11.10
C THR A 47 5.16 -8.06 9.71
N ASN A 48 5.18 -7.23 8.67
CA ASN A 48 5.39 -7.71 7.30
C ASN A 48 6.72 -8.47 7.16
N LEU A 49 7.76 -8.02 7.85
CA LEU A 49 9.04 -8.73 7.86
C LEU A 49 8.91 -10.15 8.41
N ALA A 50 8.21 -10.33 9.52
CA ALA A 50 7.94 -11.65 10.08
C ALA A 50 7.04 -12.50 9.16
N MET A 51 6.04 -11.88 8.51
CA MET A 51 5.21 -12.56 7.51
C MET A 51 6.01 -12.98 6.28
N GLY A 52 6.94 -12.15 5.81
CA GLY A 52 7.87 -12.47 4.72
C GLY A 52 8.74 -13.68 5.02
N MET A 53 9.20 -13.83 6.27
CA MET A 53 9.99 -14.98 6.72
C MET A 53 9.23 -16.32 6.65
N THR A 54 7.92 -16.29 6.53
CA THR A 54 7.12 -17.52 6.34
C THR A 54 7.27 -18.12 4.94
N TRP A 55 7.66 -17.35 3.94
CA TRP A 55 7.72 -17.74 2.53
C TRP A 55 6.37 -18.32 2.02
N ASN A 56 5.26 -17.86 2.58
CA ASN A 56 3.94 -18.43 2.34
C ASN A 56 2.95 -17.37 1.84
N PRO A 57 2.88 -17.12 0.52
CA PRO A 57 1.92 -16.19 -0.07
C PRO A 57 0.45 -16.55 0.19
N ASP A 58 0.10 -17.84 0.25
CA ASP A 58 -1.28 -18.26 0.53
C ASP A 58 -1.70 -17.85 1.95
N LEU A 59 -0.78 -17.92 2.91
CA LEU A 59 -1.03 -17.42 4.26
C LEU A 59 -1.24 -15.91 4.25
N MET A 60 -0.43 -15.17 3.46
CA MET A 60 -0.56 -13.72 3.32
C MET A 60 -1.91 -13.32 2.72
N GLU A 61 -2.37 -13.99 1.66
CA GLU A 61 -3.69 -13.75 1.09
C GLU A 61 -4.80 -13.94 2.12
N ARG A 62 -4.73 -15.00 2.92
CA ARG A 62 -5.71 -15.26 3.99
C ARG A 62 -5.70 -14.18 5.07
N ILE A 63 -4.51 -13.72 5.48
CA ILE A 63 -4.37 -12.65 6.48
C ILE A 63 -5.01 -11.37 5.97
N THR A 64 -4.63 -10.92 4.78
CA THR A 64 -5.15 -9.66 4.22
C THR A 64 -6.63 -9.74 3.87
N HIS A 65 -7.15 -10.91 3.53
CA HIS A 65 -8.59 -11.11 3.41
C HIS A 65 -9.30 -10.88 4.75
N ASN A 66 -8.80 -11.42 5.86
CA ASN A 66 -9.37 -11.15 7.18
C ASN A 66 -9.29 -9.66 7.56
N VAL A 67 -8.14 -9.01 7.28
CA VAL A 67 -7.96 -7.58 7.52
C VAL A 67 -8.98 -6.76 6.71
N SER A 68 -9.23 -7.12 5.45
CA SER A 68 -10.22 -6.44 4.61
C SER A 68 -11.64 -6.56 5.17
N GLN A 69 -11.99 -7.72 5.71
CA GLN A 69 -13.30 -7.92 6.35
C GLN A 69 -13.45 -7.08 7.62
N GLU A 70 -12.39 -6.98 8.44
CA GLU A 70 -12.36 -6.12 9.63
C GLU A 70 -12.55 -4.65 9.26
N LEU A 71 -11.81 -4.16 8.26
CA LEU A 71 -11.91 -2.80 7.78
C LEU A 71 -13.30 -2.50 7.22
N ALA A 72 -13.82 -3.35 6.35
CA ALA A 72 -15.15 -3.21 5.76
C ALA A 72 -16.26 -3.21 6.82
N ALA A 73 -16.11 -4.01 7.87
CA ALA A 73 -17.07 -4.08 8.96
C ALA A 73 -17.14 -2.78 9.78
N LYS A 74 -16.08 -1.96 9.77
CA LYS A 74 -16.05 -0.61 10.37
C LYS A 74 -16.47 0.49 9.39
N GLY A 75 -16.68 0.14 8.11
CA GLY A 75 -17.12 1.08 7.07
C GLY A 75 -15.97 1.62 6.20
N GLY A 76 -14.72 1.21 6.44
CA GLY A 76 -13.59 1.54 5.58
C GLY A 76 -13.67 0.82 4.25
N ASN A 77 -13.13 1.43 3.20
CA ASN A 77 -13.15 0.88 1.84
C ASN A 77 -11.80 0.98 1.12
N LEU A 78 -10.77 1.51 1.79
CA LEU A 78 -9.46 1.71 1.23
C LEU A 78 -8.38 1.33 2.27
N ALA A 79 -7.64 0.25 2.01
CA ALA A 79 -6.57 -0.23 2.89
C ALA A 79 -5.23 0.34 2.46
N LEU A 80 -4.57 1.11 3.33
CA LEU A 80 -3.20 1.56 3.13
C LEU A 80 -2.25 0.44 3.56
N PHE A 81 -1.50 -0.11 2.61
CA PHE A 81 -0.71 -1.32 2.83
C PHE A 81 0.71 -1.18 2.27
N THR A 82 1.72 -1.43 3.11
CA THR A 82 3.12 -1.41 2.69
C THR A 82 3.49 -2.70 1.98
N GLY A 83 3.65 -2.63 0.66
CA GLY A 83 3.97 -3.79 -0.17
C GLY A 83 5.10 -3.54 -1.18
N PHE A 84 5.42 -2.28 -1.47
CA PHE A 84 6.43 -1.97 -2.49
C PHE A 84 7.85 -1.91 -1.96
N ASP A 85 8.00 -1.61 -0.67
CA ASP A 85 9.31 -1.35 -0.12
C ASP A 85 10.13 -2.63 0.01
N VAL A 86 11.27 -2.65 -0.69
CA VAL A 86 12.30 -3.65 -0.54
C VAL A 86 13.33 -3.11 0.45
N LEU A 87 13.58 -3.84 1.52
CA LEU A 87 14.49 -3.42 2.58
C LEU A 87 15.94 -3.43 2.07
N ARG A 88 16.55 -2.24 1.97
CA ARG A 88 17.95 -2.09 1.53
C ARG A 88 18.88 -1.67 2.66
N ASP A 89 18.36 -0.96 3.66
CA ASP A 89 19.13 -0.55 4.84
C ASP A 89 18.38 -0.95 6.11
N PRO A 90 18.92 -1.89 6.92
CA PRO A 90 18.25 -2.38 8.12
C PRO A 90 18.15 -1.33 9.24
N ARG A 91 18.84 -0.20 9.12
CA ARG A 91 18.72 0.93 10.06
C ARG A 91 17.46 1.76 9.86
N TRP A 92 16.77 1.57 8.73
CA TRP A 92 15.52 2.28 8.45
C TRP A 92 14.46 1.94 9.50
N GLY A 93 13.88 2.98 10.14
CA GLY A 93 12.92 2.83 11.23
C GLY A 93 11.59 2.16 10.85
N ARG A 94 11.35 1.93 9.55
CA ARG A 94 10.16 1.23 9.00
C ARG A 94 10.51 -0.13 8.37
N SER A 95 11.67 -0.68 8.69
CA SER A 95 12.12 -1.99 8.18
C SER A 95 11.09 -3.11 8.41
N GLU A 96 10.38 -3.05 9.53
CA GLU A 96 9.33 -4.01 9.90
C GLU A 96 8.14 -4.03 8.94
N GLU A 97 7.91 -2.95 8.21
CA GLU A 97 6.86 -2.85 7.22
C GLU A 97 7.20 -3.53 5.89
N CYS A 98 8.48 -3.83 5.64
CA CYS A 98 8.92 -4.53 4.44
C CYS A 98 8.76 -6.03 4.59
N PHE A 99 8.42 -6.73 3.51
CA PHE A 99 8.42 -8.20 3.53
C PHE A 99 9.82 -8.79 3.54
N SER A 100 10.77 -8.19 2.82
CA SER A 100 12.09 -8.77 2.59
C SER A 100 13.08 -7.75 2.00
N GLU A 101 14.34 -8.13 1.99
CA GLU A 101 15.40 -7.52 1.16
C GLU A 101 15.43 -8.07 -0.27
N ASP A 102 14.67 -9.13 -0.54
CA ASP A 102 14.55 -9.78 -1.84
C ASP A 102 13.33 -9.26 -2.62
N ALA A 103 13.57 -8.74 -3.83
CA ALA A 103 12.52 -8.16 -4.67
C ALA A 103 11.49 -9.20 -5.15
N TYR A 104 11.91 -10.46 -5.38
CA TYR A 104 11.02 -11.51 -5.84
C TYR A 104 10.06 -11.96 -4.72
N LEU A 105 10.60 -12.23 -3.52
CA LEU A 105 9.77 -12.57 -2.37
C LEU A 105 8.79 -11.44 -2.04
N THR A 106 9.27 -10.19 -2.02
CA THR A 106 8.42 -9.01 -1.83
C THR A 106 7.31 -8.96 -2.88
N SER A 107 7.60 -9.23 -4.15
CA SER A 107 6.62 -9.27 -5.23
C SER A 107 5.55 -10.35 -5.01
N CYS A 108 5.96 -11.56 -4.64
CA CYS A 108 5.03 -12.66 -4.37
C CYS A 108 4.09 -12.34 -3.19
N MET A 109 4.64 -11.83 -2.09
CA MET A 109 3.87 -11.47 -0.91
C MET A 109 2.92 -10.28 -1.18
N THR A 110 3.37 -9.30 -1.94
CA THR A 110 2.56 -8.14 -2.35
C THR A 110 1.38 -8.56 -3.24
N SER A 111 1.62 -9.40 -4.24
CA SER A 111 0.56 -9.93 -5.09
C SER A 111 -0.51 -10.66 -4.27
N ALA A 112 -0.08 -11.54 -3.38
CA ALA A 112 -0.98 -12.26 -2.47
C ALA A 112 -1.78 -11.32 -1.56
N ALA A 113 -1.13 -10.28 -1.04
CA ALA A 113 -1.79 -9.28 -0.21
C ALA A 113 -2.89 -8.54 -0.98
N VAL A 114 -2.62 -8.11 -2.21
CA VAL A 114 -3.61 -7.44 -3.07
C VAL A 114 -4.79 -8.36 -3.34
N HIS A 115 -4.55 -9.63 -3.67
CA HIS A 115 -5.62 -10.61 -3.86
C HIS A 115 -6.47 -10.76 -2.60
N GLY A 116 -5.85 -10.84 -1.43
CA GLY A 116 -6.57 -10.96 -0.16
C GLY A 116 -7.44 -9.74 0.15
N PHE A 117 -6.90 -8.53 0.06
CA PHE A 117 -7.67 -7.29 0.29
C PHE A 117 -8.86 -7.15 -0.66
N GLN A 118 -8.70 -7.52 -1.92
CA GLN A 118 -9.68 -7.32 -2.99
C GLN A 118 -10.50 -8.57 -3.34
N LYS A 119 -10.45 -9.61 -2.49
CA LYS A 119 -11.10 -10.89 -2.74
C LYS A 119 -12.61 -10.78 -2.91
N GLU A 120 -13.25 -9.94 -2.11
CA GLU A 120 -14.69 -9.72 -2.19
C GLU A 120 -15.03 -8.72 -3.30
N LYS A 121 -16.07 -8.99 -4.08
CA LYS A 121 -16.49 -8.15 -5.23
C LYS A 121 -16.72 -6.69 -4.86
N ASN A 122 -17.26 -6.43 -3.67
CA ASN A 122 -17.49 -5.10 -3.12
C ASN A 122 -16.57 -4.86 -1.91
N GLY A 123 -15.40 -5.47 -1.92
CA GLY A 123 -14.44 -5.42 -0.84
C GLY A 123 -13.64 -4.14 -0.81
N VAL A 124 -12.66 -4.15 0.05
CA VAL A 124 -11.73 -3.04 0.26
C VAL A 124 -10.75 -2.96 -0.92
N ALA A 125 -10.51 -1.76 -1.42
CA ALA A 125 -9.45 -1.52 -2.38
C ALA A 125 -8.10 -1.42 -1.68
N ALA A 126 -7.07 -2.05 -2.25
CA ALA A 126 -5.70 -1.90 -1.76
C ALA A 126 -5.05 -0.65 -2.34
N VAL A 127 -4.49 0.19 -1.45
CA VAL A 127 -3.50 1.21 -1.78
C VAL A 127 -2.14 0.65 -1.41
N VAL A 128 -1.37 0.23 -2.40
CA VAL A 128 -0.06 -0.33 -2.14
C VAL A 128 0.98 0.79 -2.09
N LYS A 129 1.82 0.78 -1.07
CA LYS A 129 2.78 1.85 -0.78
C LYS A 129 4.17 1.27 -0.48
N HIS A 130 5.22 2.04 -0.61
CA HIS A 130 5.33 3.39 -1.15
C HIS A 130 5.97 3.35 -2.54
N LEU A 131 5.46 4.13 -3.47
CA LEU A 131 6.00 4.23 -4.85
C LEU A 131 6.96 5.43 -4.91
N CYS A 132 8.30 5.26 -4.87
CA CYS A 132 8.95 4.00 -4.69
C CYS A 132 10.34 4.21 -4.07
N ALA A 133 11.01 3.11 -3.74
CA ALA A 133 12.37 3.07 -3.24
C ALA A 133 12.60 3.71 -1.85
N GLN A 134 11.56 3.84 -1.03
CA GLN A 134 11.68 4.42 0.30
C GLN A 134 12.56 3.56 1.23
N GLY A 135 12.53 2.23 1.08
CA GLY A 135 13.42 1.32 1.81
C GLY A 135 14.91 1.37 1.38
N GLY A 136 15.23 2.16 0.35
CA GLY A 136 16.58 2.39 -0.17
C GLY A 136 17.15 3.78 0.11
N CYS A 137 16.53 4.56 1.00
CA CYS A 137 17.01 5.89 1.34
C CYS A 137 18.38 5.86 2.03
N VAL A 138 19.19 6.89 1.75
CA VAL A 138 20.57 7.00 2.24
C VAL A 138 20.63 6.91 3.76
N GLY A 139 21.49 6.03 4.25
CA GLY A 139 21.74 5.86 5.69
C GLY A 139 20.55 5.33 6.48
N GLY A 140 19.51 4.82 5.82
CA GLY A 140 18.28 4.38 6.47
C GLY A 140 17.43 5.53 7.03
N HIS A 141 17.69 6.76 6.60
CA HIS A 141 16.90 7.91 7.03
C HIS A 141 15.56 7.93 6.30
N ASN A 142 14.48 7.96 7.08
CA ASN A 142 13.14 8.02 6.51
C ASN A 142 12.94 9.34 5.74
N SER A 143 12.36 9.28 4.56
CA SER A 143 12.12 10.43 3.67
C SER A 143 13.36 11.06 3.03
N ASP A 144 14.53 10.49 3.22
CA ASP A 144 15.76 11.00 2.60
C ASP A 144 15.87 10.56 1.13
N ALA A 145 16.90 11.05 0.44
CA ALA A 145 17.16 10.70 -0.96
C ALA A 145 17.45 9.20 -1.13
N ALA A 146 16.90 8.59 -2.15
CA ALA A 146 17.33 7.29 -2.68
C ALA A 146 18.27 7.53 -3.87
N LEU A 147 19.58 7.46 -3.63
CA LEU A 147 20.61 7.68 -4.65
C LEU A 147 20.83 6.40 -5.47
N ILE A 148 19.84 6.04 -6.27
CA ILE A 148 19.81 4.82 -7.05
C ILE A 148 19.73 5.11 -8.55
N GLY A 149 20.47 4.31 -9.34
CA GLY A 149 20.42 4.41 -10.79
C GLY A 149 19.24 3.67 -11.42
N PRO A 150 19.00 3.88 -12.73
CA PRO A 150 17.88 3.26 -13.44
C PRO A 150 17.87 1.73 -13.39
N ARG A 151 19.04 1.08 -13.34
CA ARG A 151 19.14 -0.38 -13.25
C ARG A 151 18.61 -0.87 -11.91
N GLU A 152 19.09 -0.32 -10.80
CA GLU A 152 18.67 -0.71 -9.46
C GLU A 152 17.16 -0.45 -9.26
N LEU A 153 16.68 0.70 -9.73
CA LEU A 153 15.26 1.01 -9.72
C LEU A 153 14.45 -0.09 -10.40
N ARG A 154 14.86 -0.53 -11.59
CA ARG A 154 14.13 -1.52 -12.39
C ARG A 154 14.29 -2.96 -11.90
N GLU A 155 15.43 -3.32 -11.35
CA GLU A 155 15.71 -4.71 -10.92
C GLU A 155 15.23 -4.98 -9.49
N ILE A 156 15.15 -3.96 -8.64
CA ILE A 156 14.87 -4.13 -7.22
C ILE A 156 13.54 -3.48 -6.81
N HIS A 157 13.36 -2.21 -7.11
CA HIS A 157 12.24 -1.45 -6.54
C HIS A 157 10.95 -1.48 -7.37
N LEU A 158 11.03 -1.67 -8.67
CA LEU A 158 9.86 -1.74 -9.54
C LEU A 158 9.20 -3.13 -9.65
N PRO A 159 9.88 -4.27 -9.45
CA PRO A 159 9.21 -5.57 -9.54
C PRO A 159 8.01 -5.74 -8.58
N PRO A 160 8.06 -5.35 -7.29
CA PRO A 160 6.88 -5.40 -6.43
C PRO A 160 5.74 -4.50 -6.90
N VAL A 161 6.06 -3.34 -7.49
CA VAL A 161 5.06 -2.43 -8.08
C VAL A 161 4.33 -3.11 -9.22
N LYS A 162 5.09 -3.71 -10.15
CA LYS A 162 4.51 -4.46 -11.27
C LYS A 162 3.64 -5.62 -10.79
N ALA A 163 4.12 -6.39 -9.80
CA ALA A 163 3.38 -7.50 -9.23
C ALA A 163 2.03 -7.07 -8.62
N ALA A 164 2.00 -5.94 -7.90
CA ALA A 164 0.76 -5.40 -7.36
C ALA A 164 -0.23 -4.98 -8.45
N ILE A 165 0.27 -4.33 -9.51
CA ILE A 165 -0.56 -3.91 -10.64
C ILE A 165 -1.14 -5.13 -11.37
N ASP A 166 -0.33 -6.14 -11.63
CA ASP A 166 -0.77 -7.39 -12.26
C ASP A 166 -1.79 -8.15 -11.39
N ALA A 167 -1.67 -8.05 -10.07
CA ALA A 167 -2.66 -8.57 -9.12
C ALA A 167 -3.93 -7.71 -9.05
N GLY A 168 -4.00 -6.59 -9.76
CA GLY A 168 -5.18 -5.74 -9.88
C GLY A 168 -5.32 -4.69 -8.79
N ALA A 169 -4.23 -4.24 -8.15
CA ALA A 169 -4.27 -3.15 -7.17
C ALA A 169 -5.05 -1.94 -7.70
N LYS A 170 -5.93 -1.37 -6.88
CA LYS A 170 -6.79 -0.25 -7.28
C LYS A 170 -6.17 1.12 -7.05
N ALA A 171 -5.20 1.19 -6.16
CA ALA A 171 -4.51 2.43 -5.86
C ALA A 171 -3.05 2.19 -5.48
N VAL A 172 -2.23 3.21 -5.67
CA VAL A 172 -0.84 3.28 -5.22
C VAL A 172 -0.59 4.60 -4.51
N MET A 173 0.35 4.61 -3.58
CA MET A 173 0.76 5.82 -2.88
C MET A 173 2.17 6.21 -3.31
N ALA A 174 2.32 7.42 -3.87
CA ALA A 174 3.63 7.98 -4.20
C ALA A 174 4.40 8.31 -2.92
N ALA A 175 5.63 7.82 -2.83
CA ALA A 175 6.48 8.01 -1.67
C ALA A 175 6.96 9.48 -1.53
N TYR A 176 7.24 9.90 -0.31
CA TYR A 176 7.71 11.26 -0.07
C TYR A 176 9.23 11.46 -0.20
N ASN A 177 9.99 10.38 -0.42
CA ASN A 177 11.41 10.48 -0.76
C ASN A 177 11.63 10.97 -2.21
N GLU A 178 12.85 11.32 -2.51
CA GLU A 178 13.30 11.56 -3.87
C GLU A 178 14.13 10.39 -4.42
N ILE A 179 14.14 10.23 -5.74
CA ILE A 179 15.00 9.29 -6.45
C ILE A 179 15.96 10.11 -7.30
N ASP A 180 17.25 10.02 -7.01
CA ASP A 180 18.32 10.73 -7.73
C ASP A 180 17.98 12.22 -7.96
N GLY A 181 17.56 12.91 -6.87
CA GLY A 181 17.23 14.33 -6.85
C GLY A 181 15.84 14.71 -7.37
N ILE A 182 14.99 13.73 -7.72
CA ILE A 182 13.62 14.01 -8.19
C ILE A 182 12.61 13.45 -7.19
N PRO A 183 11.86 14.30 -6.47
CA PRO A 183 10.80 13.83 -5.56
C PRO A 183 9.80 12.93 -6.26
N CYS A 184 9.44 11.81 -5.64
CA CYS A 184 8.54 10.82 -6.25
C CYS A 184 7.19 11.43 -6.67
N HIS A 185 6.66 12.40 -5.92
CA HIS A 185 5.39 13.07 -6.20
C HIS A 185 5.36 13.86 -7.51
N ILE A 186 6.52 14.29 -8.02
CA ILE A 186 6.64 15.04 -9.29
C ILE A 186 7.46 14.28 -10.35
N ASN A 187 7.85 13.05 -10.06
CA ASN A 187 8.68 12.26 -10.95
C ASN A 187 7.85 11.72 -12.13
N LYS A 188 7.88 12.46 -13.23
CA LYS A 188 7.17 12.11 -14.47
C LYS A 188 7.59 10.74 -15.01
N ALA A 189 8.88 10.41 -14.96
CA ALA A 189 9.38 9.13 -15.45
C ALA A 189 8.77 7.96 -14.64
N LEU A 190 8.64 8.14 -13.33
CA LEU A 190 8.03 7.15 -12.44
C LEU A 190 6.50 7.08 -12.61
N LEU A 191 5.82 8.22 -12.42
CA LEU A 191 4.35 8.27 -12.31
C LEU A 191 3.63 8.16 -13.66
N PHE A 192 4.24 8.61 -14.73
CA PHE A 192 3.61 8.63 -16.06
C PHE A 192 4.23 7.62 -17.02
N GLU A 193 5.54 7.69 -17.26
CA GLU A 193 6.16 6.80 -18.27
C GLU A 193 6.17 5.35 -17.79
N THR A 194 6.56 5.09 -16.53
CA THR A 194 6.57 3.72 -15.98
C THR A 194 5.18 3.28 -15.55
N LEU A 195 4.55 4.01 -14.62
CA LEU A 195 3.30 3.55 -14.00
C LEU A 195 2.13 3.53 -14.99
N ARG A 196 1.89 4.66 -15.70
CA ARG A 196 0.72 4.78 -16.58
C ARG A 196 0.92 4.12 -17.93
N LYS A 197 2.08 4.35 -18.60
CA LYS A 197 2.30 3.85 -19.96
C LYS A 197 2.85 2.43 -20.01
N GLU A 198 3.94 2.16 -19.26
CA GLU A 198 4.62 0.86 -19.33
C GLU A 198 3.80 -0.23 -18.60
N TYR A 199 3.24 0.09 -17.42
CA TYR A 199 2.48 -0.86 -16.60
C TYR A 199 0.96 -0.78 -16.81
N ASP A 200 0.48 0.14 -17.63
CA ASP A 200 -0.95 0.35 -17.95
C ASP A 200 -1.84 0.52 -16.70
N PHE A 201 -1.30 1.15 -15.67
CA PHE A 201 -2.04 1.37 -14.43
C PHE A 201 -3.06 2.49 -14.58
N SER A 202 -4.33 2.16 -14.46
CA SER A 202 -5.47 3.11 -14.55
C SER A 202 -6.04 3.52 -13.20
N GLY A 203 -5.54 2.93 -12.09
CA GLY A 203 -6.04 3.19 -10.74
C GLY A 203 -5.65 4.55 -10.17
N ILE A 204 -5.96 4.75 -8.90
CA ILE A 204 -5.69 6.00 -8.18
C ILE A 204 -4.20 6.09 -7.82
N VAL A 205 -3.61 7.26 -8.00
CA VAL A 205 -2.33 7.63 -7.38
C VAL A 205 -2.62 8.67 -6.32
N MET A 206 -2.34 8.34 -5.07
CA MET A 206 -2.44 9.29 -3.97
C MET A 206 -1.06 9.72 -3.50
N ALA A 207 -0.97 10.90 -2.91
CA ALA A 207 0.24 11.35 -2.25
C ALA A 207 0.38 10.68 -0.89
N ASP A 208 1.63 10.40 -0.50
CA ASP A 208 1.94 10.16 0.91
C ASP A 208 1.76 11.47 1.68
N GLY A 209 1.20 11.40 2.87
CA GLY A 209 0.90 12.57 3.68
C GLY A 209 2.02 12.88 4.66
N CYS A 210 2.31 14.17 4.87
CA CYS A 210 3.14 14.68 5.96
C CYS A 210 2.35 15.70 6.75
#